data_743f170bd648e6acd8d16dcd90a8482f
#
_entry.id   743f170bd648e6acd8d16dcd90a8482f
#
_cell.length_a   1.000
_cell.length_b   1.000
_cell.length_c   1.000
_cell.angle_alpha   90.00
_cell.angle_beta   90.00
_cell.angle_gamma   90.00
#
_symmetry.space_group_name_H-M   'P 1'
#
loop_
_entity.id
_entity.type
_entity.pdbx_description
1 polymer ?
#
loop_
_entity_poly.entity_id
_entity_poly.type
_entity_poly.pdbx_seq_one_letter_code
_entity_poly.pdbx_strand_id
1 'polypeptide(L)'
;MIKESFLSKIYQRNGDSLYFGAYPQTEVSDSGLISALNNSVDALPTPKKEGEWTSYGYYVSGMVKDCMWYVDKEYEGKRYRGVYFTSYRPDDTTSTSCVDNSRQYDNGYALSKVYWFKFEPIKWQIIGEKEGIALVLAEKILDSGEFYPFENGTTQPINNWEYSSIRKWLNTTFYNTAFNDSEKAVISRTALDNKTTAKTNEDGRNRYATNQNDTIDNLFLLSYKEAKSLDNARQKEATDYAKAQGASVNNLGKGWWWLRSPFYLEGKYVAFVSSDGNAEFNRAVTSTAEGIVPALAIKL
;
A
#
# COMPACT_ATOMS: atom_id res chain seq x y z
N MET A 1 25.81 20.21 -14.11
CA MET A 1 25.59 19.55 -15.43
C MET A 1 25.65 18.02 -15.36
N ILE A 2 26.74 17.35 -14.94
CA ILE A 2 26.79 15.87 -14.92
C ILE A 2 25.79 15.25 -13.94
N LYS A 3 25.57 15.86 -12.76
CA LYS A 3 24.64 15.37 -11.73
C LYS A 3 23.18 15.46 -12.18
N GLU A 4 22.78 16.55 -12.85
CA GLU A 4 21.41 16.76 -13.36
C GLU A 4 21.06 15.79 -14.50
N SER A 5 22.02 15.48 -15.39
CA SER A 5 21.79 14.53 -16.48
C SER A 5 21.68 13.09 -16.01
N PHE A 6 22.26 12.74 -14.86
CA PHE A 6 22.12 11.42 -14.24
C PHE A 6 20.76 11.27 -13.56
N LEU A 7 20.36 12.26 -12.77
CA LEU A 7 19.09 12.25 -12.04
C LEU A 7 17.87 12.26 -12.96
N SER A 8 17.91 12.99 -14.08
CA SER A 8 16.83 13.02 -15.08
C SER A 8 16.57 11.68 -15.77
N LYS A 9 17.50 10.72 -15.64
CA LYS A 9 17.31 9.34 -16.10
C LYS A 9 16.66 8.44 -15.05
N ILE A 10 16.64 8.86 -13.78
CA ILE A 10 16.11 8.07 -12.65
C ILE A 10 14.68 8.47 -12.35
N TYR A 11 14.37 9.77 -12.37
CA TYR A 11 13.01 10.27 -12.19
C TYR A 11 12.68 11.40 -13.17
N GLN A 12 11.40 11.58 -13.42
CA GLN A 12 10.90 12.73 -14.19
C GLN A 12 10.16 13.69 -13.26
N ARG A 13 10.56 14.95 -13.23
CA ARG A 13 9.86 16.01 -12.49
C ARG A 13 8.95 16.80 -13.43
N ASN A 14 7.71 16.99 -13.02
CA ASN A 14 6.75 17.85 -13.70
C ASN A 14 6.02 18.73 -12.67
N GLY A 15 6.51 19.95 -12.48
CA GLY A 15 6.03 20.85 -11.44
C GLY A 15 6.22 20.26 -10.05
N ASP A 16 5.11 20.11 -9.32
CA ASP A 16 5.08 19.52 -7.98
C ASP A 16 4.89 17.99 -7.99
N SER A 17 5.09 17.35 -9.13
CA SER A 17 5.01 15.91 -9.27
C SER A 17 6.33 15.30 -9.71
N LEU A 18 6.61 14.08 -9.22
CA LEU A 18 7.69 13.21 -9.68
C LEU A 18 7.08 11.89 -10.20
N TYR A 19 7.68 11.33 -11.27
CA TYR A 19 7.42 9.98 -11.73
C TYR A 19 8.66 9.14 -11.43
N PHE A 20 8.50 8.12 -10.59
CA PHE A 20 9.63 7.40 -10.01
C PHE A 20 9.19 6.03 -9.50
N GLY A 21 9.98 4.96 -9.77
CA GLY A 21 9.58 3.60 -9.50
C GLY A 21 8.39 3.14 -10.35
N ALA A 22 8.05 1.86 -10.32
CA ALA A 22 6.91 1.30 -11.04
C ALA A 22 6.20 0.25 -10.21
N TYR A 23 4.86 0.28 -10.24
CA TYR A 23 4.01 -0.66 -9.50
C TYR A 23 2.80 -1.05 -10.34
N PRO A 24 2.15 -2.22 -10.13
CA PRO A 24 0.92 -2.56 -10.81
C PRO A 24 -0.16 -1.51 -10.53
N GLN A 25 -0.83 -0.99 -11.56
CA GLN A 25 -1.83 0.06 -11.38
C GLN A 25 -3.09 -0.19 -12.21
N THR A 26 -3.02 0.01 -13.52
CA THR A 26 -4.19 -0.03 -14.41
C THR A 26 -4.45 -1.45 -14.90
N GLU A 27 -5.71 -1.88 -14.84
CA GLU A 27 -6.16 -3.16 -15.39
C GLU A 27 -6.04 -3.16 -16.91
N VAL A 28 -5.61 -4.29 -17.46
CA VAL A 28 -5.55 -4.53 -18.92
C VAL A 28 -6.96 -4.85 -19.41
N SER A 29 -7.47 -4.05 -20.31
CA SER A 29 -8.79 -4.24 -20.94
C SER A 29 -8.73 -4.80 -22.38
N ASP A 30 -7.56 -4.79 -23.02
CA ASP A 30 -7.38 -5.34 -24.37
C ASP A 30 -7.44 -6.87 -24.35
N SER A 31 -8.43 -7.43 -25.05
CA SER A 31 -8.69 -8.88 -25.04
C SER A 31 -7.57 -9.70 -25.71
N GLY A 32 -6.91 -9.13 -26.73
CA GLY A 32 -5.79 -9.78 -27.41
C GLY A 32 -4.59 -9.89 -26.49
N LEU A 33 -4.25 -8.81 -25.80
CA LEU A 33 -3.18 -8.80 -24.80
C LEU A 33 -3.50 -9.72 -23.60
N ILE A 34 -4.74 -9.70 -23.09
CA ILE A 34 -5.18 -10.63 -22.04
C ILE A 34 -4.97 -12.08 -22.46
N SER A 35 -5.37 -12.43 -23.69
CA SER A 35 -5.18 -13.78 -24.23
C SER A 35 -3.70 -14.15 -24.35
N ALA A 36 -2.87 -13.24 -24.84
CA ALA A 36 -1.43 -13.46 -24.95
C ALA A 36 -0.77 -13.67 -23.58
N LEU A 37 -1.13 -12.85 -22.60
CA LEU A 37 -0.62 -12.96 -21.22
C LEU A 37 -1.10 -14.27 -20.56
N ASN A 38 -2.37 -14.66 -20.73
CA ASN A 38 -2.90 -15.93 -20.22
C ASN A 38 -2.17 -17.14 -20.82
N ASN A 39 -1.78 -17.07 -22.09
CA ASN A 39 -1.03 -18.13 -22.75
C ASN A 39 0.47 -18.16 -22.34
N SER A 40 0.96 -17.11 -21.70
CA SER A 40 2.35 -17.02 -21.23
C SER A 40 2.56 -17.57 -19.82
N VAL A 41 1.49 -17.95 -19.12
CA VAL A 41 1.56 -18.50 -17.78
C VAL A 41 1.30 -19.99 -17.77
N ASP A 42 1.88 -20.67 -16.77
CA ASP A 42 1.58 -22.07 -16.47
C ASP A 42 0.13 -22.27 -16.01
N ALA A 43 -0.22 -23.53 -15.74
CA ALA A 43 -1.51 -23.87 -15.17
C ALA A 43 -1.79 -23.02 -13.91
N LEU A 44 -3.07 -22.65 -13.73
CA LEU A 44 -3.51 -21.89 -12.56
C LEU A 44 -3.16 -22.62 -11.25
N PRO A 45 -2.86 -21.86 -10.18
CA PRO A 45 -2.47 -22.45 -8.91
C PRO A 45 -3.63 -23.21 -8.29
N THR A 46 -3.28 -24.25 -7.55
CA THR A 46 -4.22 -25.01 -6.71
C THR A 46 -3.64 -25.07 -5.30
N PRO A 47 -4.43 -25.41 -4.27
CA PRO A 47 -3.93 -25.53 -2.90
C PRO A 47 -2.77 -26.52 -2.73
N LYS A 48 -2.46 -27.32 -3.73
CA LYS A 48 -1.36 -28.31 -3.71
C LYS A 48 -0.24 -28.03 -4.71
N LYS A 49 -0.40 -27.03 -5.60
CA LYS A 49 0.58 -26.74 -6.64
C LYS A 49 0.53 -25.25 -6.99
N GLU A 50 1.60 -24.55 -6.66
CA GLU A 50 1.77 -23.12 -6.92
C GLU A 50 2.26 -22.83 -8.35
N GLY A 51 3.12 -23.69 -8.90
CA GLY A 51 3.76 -23.47 -10.20
C GLY A 51 4.62 -22.19 -10.17
N GLU A 52 4.41 -21.29 -11.14
CA GLU A 52 5.03 -19.96 -11.17
C GLU A 52 4.25 -18.89 -10.41
N TRP A 53 3.07 -19.23 -9.87
CA TRP A 53 2.23 -18.34 -9.10
C TRP A 53 2.73 -18.24 -7.66
N THR A 54 2.69 -17.05 -7.10
CA THR A 54 3.04 -16.77 -5.71
C THR A 54 1.78 -16.43 -4.93
N SER A 55 1.58 -17.06 -3.79
CA SER A 55 0.51 -16.70 -2.86
C SER A 55 0.79 -15.35 -2.18
N TYR A 56 -0.25 -14.54 -1.99
CA TYR A 56 -0.16 -13.37 -1.14
C TYR A 56 -0.10 -13.71 0.36
N GLY A 57 -0.58 -14.91 0.75
CA GLY A 57 -0.47 -15.39 2.13
C GLY A 57 -1.26 -14.57 3.15
N TYR A 58 -2.54 -14.32 2.91
CA TYR A 58 -3.37 -13.51 3.80
C TYR A 58 -3.70 -14.19 5.13
N TYR A 59 -3.75 -13.40 6.21
CA TYR A 59 -4.19 -13.86 7.51
C TYR A 59 -5.72 -14.01 7.56
N VAL A 60 -6.16 -15.17 8.05
CA VAL A 60 -7.56 -15.50 8.32
C VAL A 60 -7.61 -16.22 9.65
N SER A 61 -8.25 -15.65 10.67
CA SER A 61 -8.33 -16.22 12.02
C SER A 61 -6.96 -16.61 12.59
N GLY A 62 -5.97 -15.75 12.42
CA GLY A 62 -4.60 -15.93 12.92
C GLY A 62 -3.76 -16.97 12.16
N MET A 63 -4.22 -17.48 11.04
CA MET A 63 -3.49 -18.39 10.17
C MET A 63 -3.34 -17.80 8.78
N VAL A 64 -2.18 -18.06 8.15
CA VAL A 64 -1.98 -17.70 6.73
C VAL A 64 -2.79 -18.64 5.84
N LYS A 65 -3.52 -18.07 4.89
CA LYS A 65 -4.33 -18.77 3.89
C LYS A 65 -3.98 -18.31 2.48
N ASP A 66 -4.08 -19.22 1.55
CA ASP A 66 -3.86 -18.98 0.12
C ASP A 66 -5.21 -18.75 -0.56
N CYS A 67 -5.63 -17.47 -0.57
CA CYS A 67 -6.88 -17.03 -1.19
C CYS A 67 -6.65 -16.36 -2.54
N MET A 68 -5.50 -15.73 -2.69
CA MET A 68 -5.12 -14.91 -3.83
C MET A 68 -3.69 -15.20 -4.25
N TRP A 69 -3.46 -15.16 -5.56
CA TRP A 69 -2.19 -15.50 -6.18
C TRP A 69 -1.79 -14.45 -7.19
N TYR A 70 -0.51 -14.26 -7.38
CA TYR A 70 0.01 -13.38 -8.44
C TYR A 70 1.15 -14.02 -9.20
N VAL A 71 1.37 -13.52 -10.41
CA VAL A 71 2.51 -13.81 -11.26
C VAL A 71 2.94 -12.55 -11.98
N ASP A 72 4.24 -12.27 -12.04
CA ASP A 72 4.79 -11.16 -12.83
C ASP A 72 5.31 -11.70 -14.16
N LYS A 73 4.92 -11.05 -15.27
CA LYS A 73 5.34 -11.37 -16.63
C LYS A 73 5.88 -10.14 -17.35
N GLU A 74 6.87 -10.37 -18.18
CA GLU A 74 7.31 -9.40 -19.16
C GLU A 74 6.77 -9.82 -20.54
N TYR A 75 6.09 -8.91 -21.23
CA TYR A 75 5.54 -9.12 -22.55
C TYR A 75 5.75 -7.87 -23.38
N GLU A 76 6.39 -8.02 -24.56
CA GLU A 76 6.75 -6.91 -25.47
C GLU A 76 7.48 -5.74 -24.76
N GLY A 77 8.43 -6.08 -23.86
CA GLY A 77 9.23 -5.12 -23.11
C GLY A 77 8.45 -4.34 -22.03
N LYS A 78 7.23 -4.78 -21.69
CA LYS A 78 6.41 -4.21 -20.63
C LYS A 78 6.15 -5.25 -19.55
N ARG A 79 6.09 -4.81 -18.31
CA ARG A 79 5.85 -5.66 -17.15
C ARG A 79 4.39 -5.65 -16.76
N TYR A 80 3.85 -6.82 -16.44
CA TYR A 80 2.45 -7.03 -16.04
C TYR A 80 2.40 -7.94 -14.82
N ARG A 81 1.41 -7.71 -13.95
CA ARG A 81 1.07 -8.62 -12.85
C ARG A 81 -0.29 -9.26 -13.11
N GLY A 82 -0.31 -10.58 -13.22
CA GLY A 82 -1.52 -11.38 -13.20
C GLY A 82 -1.95 -11.63 -11.76
N VAL A 83 -3.23 -11.49 -11.48
CA VAL A 83 -3.85 -11.80 -10.17
C VAL A 83 -4.97 -12.79 -10.37
N TYR A 84 -5.00 -13.83 -9.56
CA TYR A 84 -5.99 -14.90 -9.59
C TYR A 84 -6.58 -15.14 -8.22
N PHE A 85 -7.91 -15.27 -8.16
CA PHE A 85 -8.64 -15.44 -6.92
C PHE A 85 -9.22 -16.86 -6.83
N THR A 86 -8.82 -17.63 -5.81
CA THR A 86 -9.47 -18.91 -5.45
C THR A 86 -10.59 -18.71 -4.46
N SER A 87 -10.45 -17.70 -3.60
CA SER A 87 -11.49 -17.16 -2.71
C SER A 87 -11.12 -15.70 -2.40
N TYR A 88 -12.07 -14.92 -1.85
CA TYR A 88 -11.79 -13.56 -1.44
C TYR A 88 -11.13 -13.50 -0.06
N ARG A 89 -10.22 -12.55 0.12
CA ARG A 89 -9.69 -12.25 1.46
C ARG A 89 -10.79 -11.60 2.30
N PRO A 90 -10.86 -11.87 3.60
CA PRO A 90 -11.82 -11.20 4.48
C PRO A 90 -11.45 -9.72 4.65
N ASP A 91 -12.43 -8.87 4.96
CA ASP A 91 -12.23 -7.45 5.25
C ASP A 91 -11.50 -7.22 6.60
N ASP A 92 -11.34 -8.26 7.41
CA ASP A 92 -10.64 -8.22 8.69
C ASP A 92 -9.93 -9.54 8.96
N THR A 93 -8.67 -9.50 9.43
CA THR A 93 -7.85 -10.70 9.69
C THR A 93 -8.31 -11.54 10.87
N THR A 94 -9.27 -11.05 11.68
CA THR A 94 -9.94 -11.82 12.73
C THR A 94 -11.05 -12.73 12.21
N SER A 95 -11.46 -12.56 10.95
CA SER A 95 -12.50 -13.39 10.33
C SER A 95 -12.11 -14.88 10.30
N THR A 96 -13.08 -15.75 10.42
CA THR A 96 -12.86 -17.21 10.54
C THR A 96 -12.68 -17.92 9.21
N SER A 97 -12.99 -17.26 8.09
CA SER A 97 -12.89 -17.81 6.74
C SER A 97 -12.63 -16.72 5.70
N CYS A 98 -12.04 -17.11 4.57
CA CYS A 98 -12.16 -16.34 3.35
C CYS A 98 -13.63 -16.36 2.92
N VAL A 99 -14.16 -15.22 2.50
CA VAL A 99 -15.60 -15.03 2.31
C VAL A 99 -15.99 -14.93 0.83
N ASP A 100 -17.24 -15.23 0.53
CA ASP A 100 -17.80 -15.12 -0.82
C ASP A 100 -18.21 -13.68 -1.16
N ASN A 101 -18.24 -12.79 -0.18
CA ASN A 101 -18.56 -11.38 -0.34
C ASN A 101 -17.50 -10.54 0.39
N SER A 102 -16.73 -9.80 -0.36
CA SER A 102 -15.62 -8.95 0.12
C SER A 102 -15.50 -7.72 -0.73
N ARG A 103 -14.60 -6.80 -0.34
CA ARG A 103 -14.31 -5.60 -1.13
C ARG A 103 -13.83 -5.91 -2.54
N GLN A 104 -13.15 -7.03 -2.77
CA GLN A 104 -12.75 -7.45 -4.10
C GLN A 104 -13.97 -7.71 -4.99
N TYR A 105 -14.98 -8.41 -4.45
CA TYR A 105 -16.24 -8.63 -5.16
C TYR A 105 -16.99 -7.31 -5.41
N ASP A 106 -17.10 -6.45 -4.40
CA ASP A 106 -17.73 -5.13 -4.51
C ASP A 106 -17.04 -4.26 -5.57
N ASN A 107 -15.72 -4.41 -5.73
CA ASN A 107 -14.91 -3.72 -6.74
C ASN A 107 -15.00 -4.37 -8.14
N GLY A 108 -15.77 -5.45 -8.32
CA GLY A 108 -16.02 -6.10 -9.62
C GLY A 108 -15.09 -7.25 -9.98
N TYR A 109 -14.28 -7.76 -9.05
CA TYR A 109 -13.37 -8.88 -9.29
C TYR A 109 -14.03 -10.21 -8.96
N ALA A 110 -14.14 -11.09 -9.96
CA ALA A 110 -14.75 -12.42 -9.84
C ALA A 110 -13.71 -13.49 -9.50
N LEU A 111 -14.14 -14.53 -8.79
CA LEU A 111 -13.32 -15.74 -8.56
C LEU A 111 -13.04 -16.50 -9.87
N SER A 112 -11.97 -17.27 -9.86
CA SER A 112 -11.59 -18.18 -10.95
C SER A 112 -11.30 -17.48 -12.28
N LYS A 113 -10.93 -16.21 -12.24
CA LYS A 113 -10.52 -15.40 -13.37
C LYS A 113 -9.18 -14.74 -13.12
N VAL A 114 -8.32 -14.67 -14.13
CA VAL A 114 -7.06 -13.91 -14.08
C VAL A 114 -7.33 -12.48 -14.52
N TYR A 115 -6.84 -11.53 -13.72
CA TYR A 115 -6.84 -10.11 -14.04
C TYR A 115 -5.40 -9.64 -14.19
N TRP A 116 -5.12 -8.84 -15.23
CA TRP A 116 -3.78 -8.36 -15.52
C TRP A 116 -3.66 -6.86 -15.26
N PHE A 117 -2.61 -6.46 -14.57
CA PHE A 117 -2.33 -5.06 -14.23
C PHE A 117 -0.99 -4.65 -14.81
N LYS A 118 -0.95 -3.46 -15.43
CA LYS A 118 0.26 -2.87 -15.98
C LYS A 118 1.14 -2.35 -14.87
N PHE A 119 2.44 -2.63 -14.91
CA PHE A 119 3.41 -1.86 -14.14
C PHE A 119 3.59 -0.50 -14.78
N GLU A 120 3.21 0.54 -14.08
CA GLU A 120 3.28 1.92 -14.54
C GLU A 120 4.12 2.76 -13.58
N PRO A 121 4.80 3.83 -14.05
CA PRO A 121 5.51 4.75 -13.19
C PRO A 121 4.60 5.27 -12.08
N ILE A 122 5.08 5.24 -10.84
CA ILE A 122 4.35 5.80 -9.72
C ILE A 122 4.46 7.33 -9.80
N LYS A 123 3.30 8.00 -9.77
CA LYS A 123 3.22 9.44 -9.64
C LYS A 123 3.23 9.83 -8.19
N TRP A 124 4.17 10.69 -7.83
CA TRP A 124 4.36 11.21 -6.48
C TRP A 124 4.10 12.71 -6.45
N GLN A 125 3.39 13.19 -5.47
CA GLN A 125 3.23 14.59 -5.16
C GLN A 125 4.37 15.03 -4.24
N ILE A 126 5.06 16.11 -4.55
CA ILE A 126 6.02 16.74 -3.65
C ILE A 126 5.22 17.46 -2.56
N ILE A 127 5.41 17.06 -1.31
CA ILE A 127 4.74 17.63 -0.13
C ILE A 127 5.70 18.44 0.76
N GLY A 128 6.97 18.43 0.43
CA GLY A 128 8.00 19.24 1.08
C GLY A 128 9.33 19.11 0.35
N GLU A 129 10.14 20.17 0.37
CA GLU A 129 11.47 20.17 -0.22
C GLU A 129 12.43 20.98 0.66
N LYS A 130 13.55 20.36 1.02
CA LYS A 130 14.58 21.01 1.84
C LYS A 130 15.97 20.45 1.50
N GLU A 131 16.95 21.32 1.28
CA GLU A 131 18.37 20.97 1.11
C GLU A 131 18.62 19.90 0.03
N GLY A 132 17.87 19.95 -1.09
CA GLY A 132 18.01 18.99 -2.19
C GLY A 132 17.39 17.62 -1.90
N ILE A 133 16.52 17.53 -0.90
CA ILE A 133 15.73 16.35 -0.59
C ILE A 133 14.25 16.73 -0.73
N ALA A 134 13.52 16.00 -1.56
CA ALA A 134 12.07 16.12 -1.65
C ALA A 134 11.40 15.03 -0.82
N LEU A 135 10.44 15.42 0.02
CA LEU A 135 9.49 14.53 0.64
C LEU A 135 8.31 14.38 -0.32
N VAL A 136 8.01 13.14 -0.69
CA VAL A 136 6.97 12.84 -1.68
C VAL A 136 5.95 11.85 -1.14
N LEU A 137 4.71 12.00 -1.59
CA LEU A 137 3.58 11.15 -1.25
C LEU A 137 2.97 10.58 -2.54
N ALA A 138 2.67 9.30 -2.59
CA ALA A 138 1.97 8.71 -3.73
C ALA A 138 0.65 9.45 -4.01
N GLU A 139 0.40 9.75 -5.29
CA GLU A 139 -0.82 10.48 -5.68
C GLU A 139 -2.07 9.60 -5.52
N LYS A 140 -1.92 8.29 -5.71
CA LYS A 140 -3.00 7.29 -5.61
C LYS A 140 -2.74 6.29 -4.48
N ILE A 141 -3.79 5.62 -4.07
CA ILE A 141 -3.72 4.39 -3.28
C ILE A 141 -3.18 3.30 -4.21
N LEU A 142 -2.02 2.74 -3.86
CA LEU A 142 -1.29 1.78 -4.71
C LEU A 142 -1.60 0.32 -4.38
N ASP A 143 -1.98 0.03 -3.14
CA ASP A 143 -2.26 -1.31 -2.64
C ASP A 143 -3.27 -1.23 -1.48
N SER A 144 -3.65 -2.37 -0.89
CA SER A 144 -4.44 -2.41 0.32
C SER A 144 -4.04 -3.58 1.22
N GLY A 145 -4.19 -3.41 2.52
CA GLY A 145 -3.82 -4.43 3.49
C GLY A 145 -3.99 -3.97 4.93
N GLU A 146 -3.86 -4.92 5.85
CA GLU A 146 -3.91 -4.66 7.28
C GLU A 146 -2.68 -3.89 7.76
N PHE A 147 -2.87 -3.09 8.80
CA PHE A 147 -1.76 -2.42 9.49
C PHE A 147 -0.96 -3.42 10.32
N TYR A 148 -1.65 -4.30 11.04
CA TYR A 148 -1.11 -5.41 11.80
C TYR A 148 -2.11 -6.57 11.80
N PRO A 149 -1.74 -7.79 11.37
CA PRO A 149 -2.67 -8.90 11.32
C PRO A 149 -3.00 -9.42 12.72
N PHE A 150 -4.17 -10.02 12.86
CA PHE A 150 -4.44 -10.87 14.00
C PHE A 150 -3.69 -12.21 13.84
N GLU A 151 -2.81 -12.52 14.80
CA GLU A 151 -2.04 -13.77 14.82
C GLU A 151 -2.45 -14.63 16.02
N ASN A 152 -2.49 -15.94 15.84
CA ASN A 152 -2.77 -16.87 16.93
C ASN A 152 -1.70 -16.74 18.02
N GLY A 153 -2.15 -16.64 19.29
CA GLY A 153 -1.28 -16.47 20.46
C GLY A 153 -0.94 -15.01 20.79
N THR A 154 -1.36 -14.05 19.98
CA THR A 154 -1.32 -12.64 20.36
C THR A 154 -2.57 -12.29 21.15
N THR A 155 -2.39 -11.68 22.32
CA THR A 155 -3.52 -11.27 23.16
C THR A 155 -4.17 -9.98 22.65
N GLN A 156 -3.44 -9.16 21.91
CA GLN A 156 -3.95 -7.94 21.26
C GLN A 156 -3.14 -7.55 20.02
N PRO A 157 -3.78 -7.06 18.96
CA PRO A 157 -3.10 -6.46 17.82
C PRO A 157 -2.35 -5.19 18.29
N ILE A 158 -1.23 -4.89 17.64
CA ILE A 158 -0.35 -3.79 18.02
C ILE A 158 -0.51 -2.65 17.01
N ASN A 159 -0.87 -1.47 17.50
CA ASN A 159 -0.98 -0.25 16.68
C ASN A 159 0.34 0.55 16.60
N ASN A 160 1.45 -0.05 16.98
CA ASN A 160 2.77 0.58 16.97
C ASN A 160 3.40 0.49 15.57
N TRP A 161 3.79 1.66 15.00
CA TRP A 161 4.42 1.73 13.69
C TRP A 161 5.69 0.87 13.58
N GLU A 162 6.55 0.89 14.60
CA GLU A 162 7.83 0.16 14.62
C GLU A 162 7.64 -1.33 14.31
N TYR A 163 6.59 -1.94 14.86
CA TYR A 163 6.32 -3.37 14.75
C TYR A 163 5.25 -3.73 13.71
N SER A 164 4.67 -2.75 13.02
CA SER A 164 3.59 -3.00 12.08
C SER A 164 4.04 -3.84 10.89
N SER A 165 3.17 -4.77 10.45
CA SER A 165 3.40 -5.58 9.25
C SER A 165 3.48 -4.72 8.00
N ILE A 166 2.66 -3.66 7.92
CA ILE A 166 2.66 -2.73 6.79
C ILE A 166 4.00 -1.98 6.66
N ARG A 167 4.65 -1.58 7.77
CA ARG A 167 5.99 -0.98 7.73
C ARG A 167 7.01 -1.96 7.17
N LYS A 168 6.98 -3.20 7.66
CA LYS A 168 7.86 -4.27 7.17
C LYS A 168 7.65 -4.50 5.67
N TRP A 169 6.41 -4.61 5.24
CA TRP A 169 6.04 -4.82 3.84
C TRP A 169 6.49 -3.66 2.95
N LEU A 170 6.26 -2.41 3.37
CA LEU A 170 6.71 -1.21 2.64
C LEU A 170 8.22 -1.19 2.43
N ASN A 171 9.00 -1.57 3.45
CA ASN A 171 10.47 -1.51 3.40
C ASN A 171 11.13 -2.81 2.89
N THR A 172 10.36 -3.82 2.53
CA THR A 172 10.85 -5.08 1.93
C THR A 172 10.16 -5.37 0.60
N THR A 173 8.94 -5.89 0.62
CA THR A 173 8.23 -6.36 -0.57
C THR A 173 7.93 -5.23 -1.54
N PHE A 174 7.28 -4.16 -1.07
CA PHE A 174 6.98 -3.02 -1.93
C PHE A 174 8.25 -2.35 -2.44
N TYR A 175 9.22 -2.07 -1.57
CA TYR A 175 10.50 -1.45 -1.93
C TYR A 175 11.24 -2.22 -3.02
N ASN A 176 11.28 -3.54 -2.92
CA ASN A 176 11.96 -4.39 -3.91
C ASN A 176 11.16 -4.58 -5.20
N THR A 177 9.83 -4.51 -5.14
CA THR A 177 8.96 -4.62 -6.31
C THR A 177 8.95 -3.33 -7.14
N ALA A 178 8.91 -2.18 -6.44
CA ALA A 178 8.66 -0.89 -7.06
C ALA A 178 9.92 -0.20 -7.58
N PHE A 179 11.10 -0.47 -7.01
CA PHE A 179 12.32 0.27 -7.33
C PHE A 179 13.47 -0.62 -7.77
N ASN A 180 14.13 -0.25 -8.86
CA ASN A 180 15.41 -0.82 -9.27
C ASN A 180 16.58 -0.24 -8.45
N ASP A 181 17.80 -0.77 -8.63
CA ASP A 181 18.96 -0.39 -7.81
C ASP A 181 19.35 1.09 -8.00
N SER A 182 19.22 1.64 -9.20
CA SER A 182 19.51 3.07 -9.47
C SER A 182 18.50 3.97 -8.76
N GLU A 183 17.24 3.59 -8.77
CA GLU A 183 16.17 4.28 -8.06
C GLU A 183 16.34 4.18 -6.54
N LYS A 184 16.67 3.01 -6.02
CA LYS A 184 16.98 2.80 -4.59
C LYS A 184 18.13 3.68 -4.10
N ALA A 185 19.14 3.94 -4.94
CA ALA A 185 20.30 4.75 -4.57
C ALA A 185 19.98 6.23 -4.30
N VAL A 186 18.87 6.75 -4.85
CA VAL A 186 18.43 8.13 -4.61
C VAL A 186 17.37 8.25 -3.52
N ILE A 187 16.78 7.16 -3.06
CA ILE A 187 15.90 7.14 -1.89
C ILE A 187 16.73 7.45 -0.64
N SER A 188 16.30 8.43 0.14
CA SER A 188 16.91 8.81 1.41
C SER A 188 16.20 8.12 2.57
N ARG A 189 16.98 7.46 3.43
CA ARG A 189 16.44 6.97 4.70
C ARG A 189 16.00 8.14 5.56
N THR A 190 14.77 8.09 6.03
CA THR A 190 14.10 9.17 6.76
C THR A 190 13.94 8.80 8.23
N ALA A 191 14.46 9.64 9.12
CA ALA A 191 14.17 9.54 10.55
C ALA A 191 12.76 10.05 10.82
N LEU A 192 11.91 9.19 11.38
CA LEU A 192 10.52 9.50 11.68
C LEU A 192 10.35 9.74 13.18
N ASP A 193 9.88 10.93 13.52
CA ASP A 193 9.47 11.26 14.88
C ASP A 193 8.07 10.68 15.16
N ASN A 194 8.04 9.46 15.68
CA ASN A 194 6.80 8.79 16.05
C ASN A 194 6.31 9.21 17.44
N LYS A 195 7.19 9.71 18.31
CA LYS A 195 6.88 10.10 19.69
C LYS A 195 6.10 11.41 19.76
N THR A 196 6.57 12.44 19.04
CA THR A 196 5.92 13.75 19.07
C THR A 196 4.70 13.81 18.16
N THR A 197 4.70 13.10 17.03
CA THR A 197 3.52 12.98 16.15
C THR A 197 2.41 12.16 16.79
N ALA A 198 2.73 11.35 17.80
CA ALA A 198 1.75 10.65 18.63
C ALA A 198 1.10 11.52 19.71
N LYS A 199 1.56 12.74 19.95
CA LYS A 199 1.16 13.54 21.13
C LYS A 199 0.23 14.71 20.84
N THR A 200 -0.09 15.00 19.61
CA THR A 200 -0.85 16.23 19.33
C THR A 200 -2.32 16.02 19.17
N ASN A 201 -3.04 16.82 19.86
CA ASN A 201 -4.45 17.07 19.68
C ASN A 201 -4.70 18.56 19.69
N GLU A 202 -5.71 18.94 18.94
CA GLU A 202 -6.16 20.31 18.85
C GLU A 202 -6.84 20.81 20.14
N ASP A 203 -7.21 19.89 21.04
CA ASP A 203 -7.94 20.14 22.28
C ASP A 203 -7.11 19.93 23.57
N GLY A 204 -5.79 19.83 23.46
CA GLY A 204 -4.89 19.71 24.60
C GLY A 204 -4.89 18.36 25.34
N ARG A 205 -5.58 17.34 24.82
CA ARG A 205 -5.61 15.99 25.41
C ARG A 205 -4.60 15.08 24.74
N ASN A 206 -3.82 14.35 25.52
CA ASN A 206 -2.92 13.31 25.00
C ASN A 206 -3.76 12.15 24.42
N ARG A 207 -3.97 12.13 23.12
CA ARG A 207 -4.75 11.08 22.42
C ARG A 207 -3.89 9.99 21.80
N TYR A 208 -2.60 9.90 22.12
CA TYR A 208 -1.68 9.02 21.41
C TYR A 208 -0.83 8.20 22.37
N ALA A 209 -0.60 6.94 22.01
CA ALA A 209 0.25 6.07 22.82
C ALA A 209 1.64 6.69 23.00
N THR A 210 2.09 6.79 24.25
CA THR A 210 3.37 7.39 24.61
C THR A 210 4.55 6.47 24.36
N ASN A 211 4.32 5.20 23.96
CA ASN A 211 5.33 4.14 23.87
C ASN A 211 5.76 3.85 22.43
N GLN A 212 5.66 4.83 21.54
CA GLN A 212 6.19 4.72 20.17
C GLN A 212 7.69 5.03 20.18
N ASN A 213 8.48 4.21 19.49
CA ASN A 213 9.86 4.53 19.18
C ASN A 213 9.98 5.23 17.83
N ASP A 214 10.98 6.13 17.73
CA ASP A 214 11.35 6.70 16.45
C ASP A 214 11.97 5.63 15.56
N THR A 215 11.73 5.74 14.27
CA THR A 215 12.21 4.76 13.27
C THR A 215 12.98 5.44 12.16
N ILE A 216 13.78 4.66 11.43
CA ILE A 216 14.47 5.13 10.22
C ILE A 216 14.02 4.22 9.08
N ASP A 217 13.30 4.79 8.12
CA ASP A 217 12.63 4.05 7.06
C ASP A 217 12.99 4.58 5.66
N ASN A 218 12.95 3.71 4.65
CA ASN A 218 13.02 4.12 3.24
C ASN A 218 11.64 4.60 2.77
N LEU A 219 10.60 3.84 3.13
CA LEU A 219 9.20 4.19 2.88
C LEU A 219 8.41 4.17 4.17
N PHE A 220 7.42 5.05 4.25
CA PHE A 220 6.58 5.17 5.44
C PHE A 220 5.17 5.66 5.08
N LEU A 221 4.25 5.57 6.03
CA LEU A 221 2.96 6.24 5.97
C LEU A 221 3.07 7.60 6.68
N LEU A 222 2.27 8.56 6.25
CA LEU A 222 2.20 9.83 6.98
C LEU A 222 1.66 9.64 8.39
N SER A 223 2.10 10.47 9.33
CA SER A 223 1.43 10.64 10.60
C SER A 223 0.12 11.41 10.44
N TYR A 224 -0.74 11.38 11.44
CA TYR A 224 -1.95 12.20 11.49
C TYR A 224 -1.65 13.69 11.31
N LYS A 225 -0.62 14.20 11.99
CA LYS A 225 -0.21 15.59 11.91
C LYS A 225 0.26 15.98 10.50
N GLU A 226 1.07 15.15 9.87
CA GLU A 226 1.53 15.35 8.49
C GLU A 226 0.35 15.30 7.50
N ALA A 227 -0.56 14.34 7.66
CA ALA A 227 -1.74 14.25 6.81
C ALA A 227 -2.67 15.46 6.98
N LYS A 228 -2.83 16.00 8.19
CA LYS A 228 -3.62 17.22 8.45
C LYS A 228 -3.04 18.48 7.80
N SER A 229 -1.73 18.51 7.53
CA SER A 229 -1.09 19.62 6.81
C SER A 229 -1.26 19.55 5.29
N LEU A 230 -1.78 18.45 4.76
CA LEU A 230 -2.11 18.31 3.35
C LEU A 230 -3.52 18.86 3.10
N ASP A 231 -3.70 20.03 2.62
CA ASP A 231 -4.99 20.64 2.32
C ASP A 231 -5.97 19.68 1.59
N ASN A 232 -6.41 19.99 0.39
CA ASN A 232 -7.33 19.15 -0.40
C ASN A 232 -6.68 17.86 -0.97
N ALA A 233 -5.36 17.68 -0.82
CA ALA A 233 -4.62 16.52 -1.37
C ALA A 233 -4.81 15.22 -0.59
N ARG A 234 -5.64 15.20 0.46
CA ARG A 234 -5.91 14.01 1.28
C ARG A 234 -6.84 13.00 0.62
N GLN A 235 -7.75 13.44 -0.24
CA GLN A 235 -8.58 12.51 -1.01
C GLN A 235 -7.74 11.79 -2.06
N LYS A 236 -7.72 10.46 -2.03
CA LYS A 236 -6.92 9.64 -2.94
C LYS A 236 -7.80 8.66 -3.69
N GLU A 237 -7.62 8.59 -5.01
CA GLU A 237 -8.20 7.53 -5.83
C GLU A 237 -7.40 6.24 -5.67
N ALA A 238 -8.07 5.10 -5.68
CA ALA A 238 -7.42 3.81 -5.71
C ALA A 238 -7.10 3.40 -7.15
N THR A 239 -5.92 2.80 -7.36
CA THR A 239 -5.60 2.12 -8.62
C THR A 239 -6.51 0.90 -8.79
N ASP A 240 -6.65 0.39 -10.01
CA ASP A 240 -7.41 -0.84 -10.24
C ASP A 240 -6.77 -2.02 -9.48
N TYR A 241 -5.44 -2.05 -9.43
CA TYR A 241 -4.73 -3.05 -8.63
C TYR A 241 -5.06 -2.95 -7.14
N ALA A 242 -5.08 -1.76 -6.54
CA ALA A 242 -5.46 -1.59 -5.14
C ALA A 242 -6.91 -2.04 -4.87
N LYS A 243 -7.83 -1.80 -5.81
CA LYS A 243 -9.21 -2.32 -5.75
C LYS A 243 -9.23 -3.86 -5.82
N ALA A 244 -8.41 -4.47 -6.67
CA ALA A 244 -8.26 -5.92 -6.73
C ALA A 244 -7.66 -6.50 -5.44
N GLN A 245 -6.82 -5.73 -4.74
CA GLN A 245 -6.32 -6.07 -3.41
C GLN A 245 -7.36 -5.90 -2.29
N GLY A 246 -8.50 -5.27 -2.55
CA GLY A 246 -9.60 -5.12 -1.61
C GLY A 246 -9.72 -3.72 -0.99
N ALA A 247 -9.08 -2.69 -1.57
CA ALA A 247 -9.25 -1.33 -1.11
C ALA A 247 -10.74 -0.91 -1.12
N SER A 248 -11.23 -0.41 0.02
CA SER A 248 -12.57 0.17 0.10
C SER A 248 -12.60 1.52 -0.61
N VAL A 249 -13.52 1.67 -1.55
CA VAL A 249 -13.70 2.90 -2.33
C VAL A 249 -15.16 3.35 -2.36
N ASN A 250 -15.37 4.65 -2.51
CA ASN A 250 -16.68 5.21 -2.77
C ASN A 250 -17.01 5.19 -4.26
N ASN A 251 -18.20 5.66 -4.64
CA ASN A 251 -18.68 5.73 -6.03
C ASN A 251 -17.81 6.59 -6.97
N LEU A 252 -16.92 7.41 -6.42
CA LEU A 252 -15.96 8.23 -7.17
C LEU A 252 -14.57 7.58 -7.26
N GLY A 253 -14.42 6.32 -6.79
CA GLY A 253 -13.15 5.61 -6.76
C GLY A 253 -12.18 6.09 -5.69
N LYS A 254 -12.62 6.98 -4.78
CA LYS A 254 -11.78 7.49 -3.67
C LYS A 254 -11.85 6.53 -2.50
N GLY A 255 -10.67 6.15 -1.98
CA GLY A 255 -10.56 5.15 -0.93
C GLY A 255 -10.16 5.72 0.42
N TRP A 256 -10.24 4.87 1.41
CA TRP A 256 -9.71 5.08 2.75
C TRP A 256 -8.27 4.59 2.77
N TRP A 257 -7.38 5.26 3.53
CA TRP A 257 -5.98 4.87 3.56
C TRP A 257 -5.32 5.11 4.92
N TRP A 258 -4.37 4.24 5.25
CA TRP A 258 -3.69 4.20 6.53
C TRP A 258 -2.79 5.41 6.79
N LEU A 259 -2.74 5.81 8.05
CA LEU A 259 -1.71 6.66 8.64
C LEU A 259 -0.92 5.86 9.68
N ARG A 260 0.30 6.31 10.04
CA ARG A 260 1.13 5.60 11.02
C ARG A 260 0.84 5.94 12.49
N SER A 261 -0.01 6.93 12.77
CA SER A 261 -0.27 7.39 14.14
C SER A 261 -1.24 6.46 14.87
N PRO A 262 -0.87 5.93 16.05
CA PRO A 262 -1.71 5.03 16.82
C PRO A 262 -2.84 5.79 17.52
N PHE A 263 -3.93 5.10 17.81
CA PHE A 263 -4.95 5.59 18.71
C PHE A 263 -4.56 5.25 20.17
N TYR A 264 -4.64 6.24 21.05
CA TYR A 264 -4.07 6.14 22.42
C TYR A 264 -4.87 5.32 23.41
N LEU A 265 -6.21 5.27 23.23
CA LEU A 265 -7.09 4.60 24.18
C LEU A 265 -7.08 3.08 24.02
N GLU A 266 -6.81 2.60 22.82
CA GLU A 266 -6.90 1.17 22.51
C GLU A 266 -5.84 0.78 21.48
N GLY A 267 -4.99 -0.18 21.84
CA GLY A 267 -3.90 -0.70 21.00
C GLY A 267 -4.33 -1.33 19.69
N LYS A 268 -5.64 -1.52 19.47
CA LYS A 268 -6.20 -2.11 18.26
C LYS A 268 -6.60 -1.10 17.16
N TYR A 269 -6.44 0.20 17.38
CA TYR A 269 -6.84 1.22 16.42
C TYR A 269 -5.69 2.14 16.01
N VAL A 270 -5.72 2.54 14.74
CA VAL A 270 -4.78 3.50 14.13
C VAL A 270 -5.54 4.63 13.45
N ALA A 271 -4.83 5.71 13.15
CA ALA A 271 -5.31 6.80 12.33
C ALA A 271 -5.40 6.37 10.85
N PHE A 272 -6.34 6.96 10.14
CA PHE A 272 -6.55 6.78 8.71
C PHE A 272 -7.15 8.06 8.11
N VAL A 273 -7.18 8.14 6.79
CA VAL A 273 -7.92 9.15 6.05
C VAL A 273 -9.09 8.48 5.36
N SER A 274 -10.29 9.02 5.53
CA SER A 274 -11.51 8.53 4.87
C SER A 274 -11.60 8.97 3.41
N SER A 275 -12.52 8.39 2.66
CA SER A 275 -12.72 8.70 1.23
C SER A 275 -13.13 10.14 0.93
N ASP A 276 -13.60 10.88 1.91
CA ASP A 276 -13.91 12.31 1.86
C ASP A 276 -12.75 13.21 2.31
N GLY A 277 -11.60 12.62 2.67
CA GLY A 277 -10.39 13.34 3.05
C GLY A 277 -10.28 13.71 4.52
N ASN A 278 -11.17 13.21 5.39
CA ASN A 278 -11.09 13.45 6.83
C ASN A 278 -10.09 12.49 7.47
N ALA A 279 -9.17 13.04 8.27
CA ALA A 279 -8.27 12.22 9.08
C ALA A 279 -8.93 11.87 10.41
N GLU A 280 -8.98 10.57 10.74
CA GLU A 280 -9.67 9.99 11.89
C GLU A 280 -8.81 8.91 12.59
N PHE A 281 -9.29 8.32 13.72
CA PHE A 281 -8.47 7.46 14.58
C PHE A 281 -9.07 6.11 14.98
N ASN A 282 -10.16 5.71 14.43
CA ASN A 282 -10.91 4.56 14.94
C ASN A 282 -10.86 3.33 14.04
N ARG A 283 -9.79 3.17 13.23
CA ARG A 283 -9.70 2.03 12.34
C ARG A 283 -8.94 0.87 12.96
N ALA A 284 -9.57 -0.29 12.97
CA ALA A 284 -8.95 -1.51 13.50
C ALA A 284 -7.70 -1.87 12.67
N VAL A 285 -6.59 -2.15 13.34
CA VAL A 285 -5.31 -2.50 12.70
C VAL A 285 -5.39 -3.78 11.87
N THR A 286 -6.39 -4.62 12.15
CA THR A 286 -6.67 -5.89 11.48
C THR A 286 -7.49 -5.75 10.20
N SER A 287 -8.06 -4.56 9.95
CA SER A 287 -8.81 -4.30 8.73
C SER A 287 -7.91 -4.37 7.50
N THR A 288 -8.40 -5.02 6.45
CA THR A 288 -7.67 -5.24 5.20
C THR A 288 -8.15 -4.32 4.08
N ALA A 289 -9.21 -3.56 4.34
CA ALA A 289 -9.90 -2.75 3.35
C ALA A 289 -9.31 -1.34 3.16
N GLU A 290 -8.35 -0.94 3.99
CA GLU A 290 -7.71 0.35 3.89
C GLU A 290 -6.56 0.31 2.90
N GLY A 291 -6.50 1.37 2.10
CA GLY A 291 -5.48 1.58 1.11
C GLY A 291 -4.13 1.97 1.69
N ILE A 292 -3.11 1.77 0.90
CA ILE A 292 -1.73 2.11 1.21
C ILE A 292 -1.28 3.24 0.29
N VAL A 293 -0.94 4.37 0.90
CA VAL A 293 -0.39 5.56 0.23
C VAL A 293 1.02 5.78 0.79
N PRO A 294 2.05 5.26 0.12
CA PRO A 294 3.42 5.40 0.58
C PRO A 294 3.92 6.84 0.49
N ALA A 295 4.80 7.20 1.43
CA ALA A 295 5.65 8.39 1.36
C ALA A 295 7.12 7.96 1.42
N LEU A 296 7.99 8.77 0.82
CA LEU A 296 9.44 8.60 0.88
C LEU A 296 10.17 9.94 0.70
N ALA A 297 11.45 9.97 1.06
CA ALA A 297 12.34 11.10 0.73
C ALA A 297 13.27 10.72 -0.42
N ILE A 298 13.45 11.61 -1.39
CA ILE A 298 14.31 11.42 -2.56
C ILE A 298 15.31 12.56 -2.69
N LYS A 299 16.56 12.23 -3.05
CA LYS A 299 17.59 13.21 -3.40
C LYS A 299 17.30 13.81 -4.78
N LEU A 300 17.25 15.14 -4.85
CA LEU A 300 17.05 15.90 -6.08
C LEU A 300 18.38 16.29 -6.74
#